data_accf890b5b9ecd9450031d63ef8f9212
#
_entry.id   accf890b5b9ecd9450031d63ef8f9212
#
_cell.length_a   1.000
_cell.length_b   1.000
_cell.length_c   1.000
_cell.angle_alpha   90.00
_cell.angle_beta   90.00
_cell.angle_gamma   90.00
#
_symmetry.space_group_name_H-M   'P 1'
#
loop_
_entity.id
_entity.type
_entity.pdbx_description
1 polymer ?
#
loop_
_entity_poly.entity_id
_entity_poly.type
_entity_poly.pdbx_seq_one_letter_code
_entity_poly.pdbx_strand_id
1 'polypeptide(L)'
;MKKTGRRFLPIVLALVLVCCALLTGCHGSTKRVSFELPEEFDTSRDYNITFWAKNDTNKTQVKIYEKAIKDFESFYPNIHVNIRTYTDYGTIYNDVITNISTNTTPNVCISYPDHIATYLTGENVVVPLDNLLTDEKYGLGGSGVLFDAPAKDEVVPEFLDECTIGGVYYALPYMRSTEACYVNKTFVEKLGFELPETLTWDFVWEVSEAAMEKDKSGSFKVNGQNVLIPFIYKSTDNMMIQMLAQKDAPYSTDGGEIQIFSDDTKDLLYTIGEHARTKAFSTFKIGGYPANFLNAGQCIFAVDSTAGSTWMGSEAPLVDIAADKLVKFETQVMTVPQFDPEHPKMISQGPSVCIFNKEDHQEVLASWLFTQYLLTNDVQIAYAETEGYVPVTLKAQQAEEYQDYLNRGGEDNTDHYQVKIDATELLIDNIANTFTTPVFNGSASLRDAAGQLIENVTKSERRKEKVDDKYMKELFSSVTSLYRLDQIVTSEGSGGKKDLGPLP
;
A
#
# COMPACT_ATOMS: atom_id res chain seq x y z
N MET A 1 17.77 80.14 10.17
CA MET A 1 18.49 78.96 10.69
C MET A 1 17.95 77.71 10.01
N LYS A 2 18.79 77.18 9.16
CA LYS A 2 19.11 75.84 8.73
C LYS A 2 17.98 74.91 8.24
N LYS A 3 17.86 74.92 6.91
CA LYS A 3 17.28 73.85 6.06
C LYS A 3 18.32 72.72 5.89
N THR A 4 18.42 71.74 6.76
CA THR A 4 19.32 70.59 6.59
C THR A 4 18.64 69.24 6.75
N GLY A 5 17.32 69.15 7.00
CA GLY A 5 16.62 67.89 7.19
C GLY A 5 16.02 67.20 5.94
N ARG A 6 16.05 67.88 4.75
CA ARG A 6 15.29 67.45 3.58
C ARG A 6 16.10 66.63 2.54
N ARG A 7 17.41 66.46 2.75
CA ARG A 7 18.28 65.73 1.79
C ARG A 7 18.63 64.29 2.28
N PHE A 8 18.38 63.97 3.54
CA PHE A 8 18.67 62.63 4.05
C PHE A 8 17.52 61.62 3.86
N LEU A 9 16.29 62.08 3.72
CA LEU A 9 15.12 61.24 3.55
C LEU A 9 15.13 60.42 2.26
N PRO A 10 15.49 60.98 1.07
CA PRO A 10 15.56 60.18 -0.16
C PRO A 10 16.73 59.18 -0.19
N ILE A 11 17.85 59.50 0.50
CA ILE A 11 18.99 58.58 0.59
C ILE A 11 18.67 57.36 1.50
N VAL A 12 17.99 57.59 2.60
CA VAL A 12 17.53 56.54 3.52
C VAL A 12 16.46 55.69 2.80
N LEU A 13 15.54 56.28 2.05
CA LEU A 13 14.53 55.54 1.30
C LEU A 13 15.14 54.72 0.17
N ALA A 14 16.17 55.25 -0.54
CA ALA A 14 16.91 54.52 -1.55
C ALA A 14 17.73 53.33 -0.94
N LEU A 15 18.33 53.53 0.23
CA LEU A 15 19.04 52.46 0.95
C LEU A 15 18.09 51.36 1.43
N VAL A 16 16.90 51.68 1.94
CA VAL A 16 15.86 50.74 2.35
C VAL A 16 15.32 49.94 1.14
N LEU A 17 15.11 50.63 -0.01
CA LEU A 17 14.71 49.96 -1.25
C LEU A 17 15.79 49.00 -1.81
N VAL A 18 17.06 49.38 -1.70
CA VAL A 18 18.18 48.49 -2.10
C VAL A 18 18.34 47.34 -1.12
N CYS A 19 18.16 47.52 0.18
CA CYS A 19 18.14 46.42 1.16
C CYS A 19 16.93 45.49 0.98
N CYS A 20 15.74 46.02 0.64
CA CYS A 20 14.59 45.21 0.31
C CYS A 20 14.78 44.43 -0.97
N ALA A 21 15.43 44.98 -1.99
CA ALA A 21 15.78 44.30 -3.24
C ALA A 21 16.87 43.23 -3.06
N LEU A 22 17.72 43.35 -2.03
CA LEU A 22 18.74 42.36 -1.69
C LEU A 22 18.17 41.23 -0.77
N LEU A 23 17.01 41.48 -0.13
CA LEU A 23 16.32 40.47 0.68
C LEU A 23 15.31 39.64 -0.13
N THR A 24 14.96 40.03 -1.34
CA THR A 24 14.12 39.23 -2.26
C THR A 24 14.93 38.29 -3.18
N GLY A 25 16.23 38.15 -2.95
CA GLY A 25 17.13 37.38 -3.80
C GLY A 25 17.68 36.12 -3.15
N CYS A 26 16.91 35.41 -2.33
CA CYS A 26 17.23 34.04 -1.93
C CYS A 26 15.95 33.26 -1.64
N HIS A 27 15.04 33.21 -2.59
CA HIS A 27 14.35 31.95 -2.81
C HIS A 27 15.39 31.12 -3.58
N GLY A 28 16.13 30.30 -2.85
CA GLY A 28 16.82 29.19 -3.43
C GLY A 28 15.77 28.43 -4.22
N SER A 29 15.81 28.53 -5.53
CA SER A 29 15.24 27.49 -6.36
C SER A 29 16.01 26.24 -5.95
N THR A 30 15.43 25.43 -5.06
CA THR A 30 15.78 24.01 -5.00
C THR A 30 15.63 23.56 -6.43
N LYS A 31 16.76 23.33 -7.14
CA LYS A 31 16.71 22.69 -8.44
C LYS A 31 15.89 21.42 -8.21
N ARG A 32 14.68 21.36 -8.76
CA ARG A 32 13.92 20.12 -8.77
C ARG A 32 14.86 19.10 -9.38
N VAL A 33 15.16 18.04 -8.64
CA VAL A 33 15.93 16.94 -9.18
C VAL A 33 15.11 16.42 -10.35
N SER A 34 15.66 16.47 -11.55
CA SER A 34 14.98 16.01 -12.76
C SER A 34 15.91 15.10 -13.53
N PHE A 35 15.36 14.08 -14.14
CA PHE A 35 16.10 13.22 -15.05
C PHE A 35 16.23 13.92 -16.41
N GLU A 36 17.43 13.92 -16.98
CA GLU A 36 17.67 14.47 -18.32
C GLU A 36 17.47 13.34 -19.35
N LEU A 37 16.34 13.40 -20.06
CA LEU A 37 16.05 12.43 -21.13
C LEU A 37 17.00 12.61 -22.30
N PRO A 38 17.52 11.52 -22.90
CA PRO A 38 18.13 11.54 -24.19
C PRO A 38 17.16 12.01 -25.29
N GLU A 39 17.61 12.81 -26.25
CA GLU A 39 16.78 13.26 -27.38
C GLU A 39 16.31 12.08 -28.24
N GLU A 40 17.16 11.05 -28.41
CA GLU A 40 16.90 9.84 -29.18
C GLU A 40 17.31 8.62 -28.39
N PHE A 41 16.49 7.57 -28.49
CA PHE A 41 16.89 6.25 -27.97
C PHE A 41 17.89 5.61 -28.95
N ASP A 42 19.07 5.25 -28.44
CA ASP A 42 20.13 4.63 -29.27
C ASP A 42 19.83 3.13 -29.48
N THR A 43 19.34 2.80 -30.67
CA THR A 43 19.05 1.41 -31.07
C THR A 43 20.27 0.69 -31.64
N SER A 44 21.45 1.33 -31.73
CA SER A 44 22.65 0.76 -32.33
C SER A 44 23.44 -0.18 -31.42
N ARG A 45 23.06 -0.25 -30.14
CA ARG A 45 23.69 -1.11 -29.12
C ARG A 45 22.66 -1.84 -28.26
N ASP A 46 23.10 -2.91 -27.60
CA ASP A 46 22.27 -3.69 -26.71
C ASP A 46 22.29 -3.13 -25.28
N TYR A 47 21.14 -3.28 -24.59
CA TYR A 47 20.93 -2.94 -23.19
C TYR A 47 20.51 -4.17 -22.42
N ASN A 48 21.19 -4.46 -21.32
CA ASN A 48 20.80 -5.54 -20.40
C ASN A 48 20.27 -4.92 -19.13
N ILE A 49 18.96 -4.92 -18.96
CA ILE A 49 18.29 -4.37 -17.77
C ILE A 49 17.82 -5.50 -16.85
N THR A 50 17.81 -5.23 -15.56
CA THR A 50 17.35 -6.17 -14.54
C THR A 50 16.02 -5.69 -13.97
N PHE A 51 15.06 -6.63 -13.85
CA PHE A 51 13.75 -6.41 -13.27
C PHE A 51 13.57 -7.26 -12.02
N TRP A 52 13.34 -6.62 -10.86
CA TRP A 52 13.07 -7.32 -9.61
C TRP A 52 11.58 -7.25 -9.29
N ALA A 53 10.94 -8.42 -9.20
CA ALA A 53 9.52 -8.54 -9.00
C ALA A 53 9.18 -9.59 -7.92
N LYS A 54 8.07 -9.36 -7.23
CA LYS A 54 7.46 -10.38 -6.38
C LYS A 54 6.65 -11.34 -7.25
N ASN A 55 6.75 -12.62 -6.98
CA ASN A 55 5.85 -13.63 -7.49
C ASN A 55 5.05 -14.27 -6.35
N ASP A 56 3.85 -14.70 -6.67
CA ASP A 56 3.04 -15.46 -5.74
C ASP A 56 3.28 -16.96 -5.84
N THR A 57 2.67 -17.71 -4.91
CA THR A 57 2.82 -19.16 -4.81
C THR A 57 2.25 -19.92 -6.01
N ASN A 58 1.25 -19.36 -6.71
CA ASN A 58 0.61 -19.99 -7.86
C ASN A 58 1.44 -19.97 -9.16
N LYS A 59 2.55 -19.25 -9.19
CA LYS A 59 3.46 -19.10 -10.35
C LYS A 59 2.81 -18.53 -11.64
N THR A 60 1.56 -18.14 -11.61
CA THR A 60 0.87 -17.58 -12.78
C THR A 60 1.42 -16.20 -13.10
N GLN A 61 1.67 -15.39 -12.06
CA GLN A 61 2.25 -14.07 -12.20
C GLN A 61 3.64 -14.09 -12.86
N VAL A 62 4.47 -15.08 -12.54
CA VAL A 62 5.79 -15.24 -13.19
C VAL A 62 5.63 -15.42 -14.69
N LYS A 63 4.68 -16.25 -15.15
CA LYS A 63 4.41 -16.46 -16.58
C LYS A 63 3.95 -15.19 -17.28
N ILE A 64 3.19 -14.34 -16.59
CA ILE A 64 2.77 -13.03 -17.11
C ILE A 64 3.99 -12.13 -17.31
N TYR A 65 4.89 -12.08 -16.33
CA TYR A 65 6.15 -11.34 -16.49
C TYR A 65 7.02 -11.87 -17.62
N GLU A 66 7.16 -13.19 -17.73
CA GLU A 66 7.94 -13.82 -18.80
C GLU A 66 7.34 -13.51 -20.17
N LYS A 67 6.01 -13.54 -20.29
CA LYS A 67 5.29 -13.15 -21.53
C LYS A 67 5.50 -11.66 -21.81
N ALA A 68 5.32 -10.80 -20.83
CA ALA A 68 5.49 -9.35 -20.97
C ALA A 68 6.90 -8.99 -21.43
N ILE A 69 7.93 -9.63 -20.87
CA ILE A 69 9.33 -9.45 -21.28
C ILE A 69 9.51 -9.85 -22.75
N LYS A 70 9.05 -11.05 -23.11
CA LYS A 70 9.17 -11.57 -24.49
C LYS A 70 8.46 -10.67 -25.51
N ASP A 71 7.28 -10.20 -25.18
CA ASP A 71 6.50 -9.35 -26.07
C ASP A 71 7.14 -7.95 -26.18
N PHE A 72 7.61 -7.36 -25.07
CA PHE A 72 8.37 -6.12 -25.07
C PHE A 72 9.65 -6.19 -25.91
N GLU A 73 10.42 -7.26 -25.78
CA GLU A 73 11.66 -7.47 -26.56
C GLU A 73 11.37 -7.63 -28.08
N SER A 74 10.12 -7.94 -28.46
CA SER A 74 9.73 -7.95 -29.88
C SER A 74 9.61 -6.52 -30.47
N PHE A 75 9.27 -5.53 -29.65
CA PHE A 75 9.26 -4.11 -30.03
C PHE A 75 10.65 -3.47 -29.95
N TYR A 76 11.43 -3.86 -28.95
CA TYR A 76 12.78 -3.36 -28.69
C TYR A 76 13.80 -4.51 -28.63
N PRO A 77 14.19 -5.09 -29.79
CA PRO A 77 15.04 -6.29 -29.80
C PRO A 77 16.48 -6.06 -29.29
N ASN A 78 16.86 -4.82 -29.07
CA ASN A 78 18.13 -4.41 -28.47
C ASN A 78 18.04 -4.17 -26.97
N ILE A 79 16.88 -4.40 -26.32
CA ILE A 79 16.72 -4.35 -24.87
C ILE A 79 16.45 -5.77 -24.38
N HIS A 80 17.28 -6.26 -23.46
CA HIS A 80 17.17 -7.59 -22.87
C HIS A 80 16.83 -7.47 -21.39
N VAL A 81 15.67 -7.99 -20.97
CA VAL A 81 15.18 -7.88 -19.60
C VAL A 81 15.43 -9.17 -18.83
N ASN A 82 16.22 -9.09 -17.77
CA ASN A 82 16.53 -10.20 -16.88
C ASN A 82 15.71 -10.07 -15.59
N ILE A 83 14.71 -10.95 -15.42
CA ILE A 83 13.87 -10.95 -14.23
C ILE A 83 14.52 -11.71 -13.08
N ARG A 84 14.44 -11.16 -11.86
CA ARG A 84 14.67 -11.84 -10.60
C ARG A 84 13.38 -11.79 -9.78
N THR A 85 12.88 -12.96 -9.36
CA THR A 85 11.65 -13.06 -8.58
C THR A 85 11.95 -13.31 -7.11
N TYR A 86 11.07 -12.78 -6.25
CA TYR A 86 11.13 -12.84 -4.80
C TYR A 86 9.80 -13.32 -4.24
N THR A 87 9.81 -13.92 -3.07
CA THR A 87 8.60 -14.42 -2.40
C THR A 87 7.86 -13.35 -1.61
N ASP A 88 8.55 -12.26 -1.21
CA ASP A 88 7.97 -11.18 -0.42
C ASP A 88 8.65 -9.83 -0.68
N TYR A 89 7.94 -8.74 -0.39
CA TYR A 89 8.43 -7.37 -0.59
C TYR A 89 9.50 -6.95 0.43
N GLY A 90 9.48 -7.52 1.63
CA GLY A 90 10.48 -7.24 2.67
C GLY A 90 11.86 -7.71 2.24
N THR A 91 11.94 -8.90 1.59
CA THR A 91 13.19 -9.41 1.03
C THR A 91 13.69 -8.53 -0.12
N ILE A 92 12.78 -8.06 -1.02
CA ILE A 92 13.15 -7.08 -2.06
C ILE A 92 13.73 -5.81 -1.42
N TYR A 93 13.04 -5.27 -0.43
CA TYR A 93 13.47 -4.06 0.28
C TYR A 93 14.89 -4.19 0.86
N ASN A 94 15.14 -5.26 1.60
CA ASN A 94 16.45 -5.49 2.23
C ASN A 94 17.57 -5.69 1.19
N ASP A 95 17.27 -6.40 0.10
CA ASP A 95 18.22 -6.58 -0.99
C ASP A 95 18.52 -5.25 -1.68
N VAL A 96 17.49 -4.41 -1.95
CA VAL A 96 17.71 -3.08 -2.52
C VAL A 96 18.60 -2.22 -1.64
N ILE A 97 18.32 -2.13 -0.32
CA ILE A 97 19.15 -1.36 0.63
C ILE A 97 20.61 -1.82 0.57
N THR A 98 20.84 -3.14 0.55
CA THR A 98 22.19 -3.69 0.45
C THR A 98 22.88 -3.29 -0.88
N ASN A 99 22.13 -3.35 -1.99
CA ASN A 99 22.66 -3.06 -3.32
C ASN A 99 22.88 -1.56 -3.57
N ILE A 100 22.16 -0.66 -2.88
CA ILE A 100 22.44 0.78 -2.92
C ILE A 100 23.86 1.05 -2.45
N SER A 101 24.29 0.44 -1.36
CA SER A 101 25.63 0.66 -0.79
C SER A 101 26.77 0.18 -1.70
N THR A 102 26.48 -0.75 -2.61
CA THR A 102 27.45 -1.35 -3.54
C THR A 102 27.29 -0.87 -4.99
N ASN A 103 26.34 0.04 -5.23
CA ASN A 103 25.97 0.53 -6.57
C ASN A 103 25.61 -0.60 -7.57
N THR A 104 24.87 -1.60 -7.06
CA THR A 104 24.42 -2.78 -7.84
C THR A 104 22.90 -2.96 -7.82
N THR A 105 22.18 -1.85 -7.66
CA THR A 105 20.71 -1.85 -7.70
C THR A 105 20.17 -2.40 -9.04
N PRO A 106 18.96 -3.01 -9.06
CA PRO A 106 18.32 -3.36 -10.32
C PRO A 106 18.05 -2.11 -11.16
N ASN A 107 17.62 -2.30 -12.39
CA ASN A 107 17.15 -1.20 -13.24
C ASN A 107 15.70 -0.84 -12.89
N VAL A 108 14.84 -1.85 -12.81
CA VAL A 108 13.41 -1.72 -12.53
C VAL A 108 13.06 -2.60 -11.33
N CYS A 109 12.28 -2.06 -10.40
CA CYS A 109 11.91 -2.78 -9.20
C CYS A 109 10.45 -2.55 -8.81
N ILE A 110 9.72 -3.62 -8.52
CA ILE A 110 8.41 -3.52 -7.87
C ILE A 110 8.61 -3.28 -6.39
N SER A 111 8.03 -2.20 -5.87
CA SER A 111 8.21 -1.77 -4.47
C SER A 111 7.01 -0.98 -3.96
N TYR A 112 6.98 -0.70 -2.68
CA TYR A 112 6.00 0.19 -2.06
C TYR A 112 6.55 1.62 -1.91
N PRO A 113 5.70 2.66 -1.94
CA PRO A 113 6.13 4.05 -1.71
C PRO A 113 6.96 4.24 -0.42
N ASP A 114 6.56 3.61 0.68
CA ASP A 114 7.30 3.65 1.97
C ASP A 114 8.74 3.12 1.85
N HIS A 115 8.92 2.05 1.08
CA HIS A 115 10.25 1.50 0.79
C HIS A 115 11.06 2.45 -0.09
N ILE A 116 10.42 3.02 -1.13
CA ILE A 116 11.07 3.98 -2.03
C ILE A 116 11.54 5.21 -1.26
N ALA A 117 10.76 5.72 -0.30
CA ALA A 117 11.18 6.82 0.55
C ALA A 117 12.50 6.55 1.29
N THR A 118 12.71 5.31 1.71
CA THR A 118 13.99 4.90 2.30
C THR A 118 15.11 4.84 1.25
N TYR A 119 14.83 4.37 0.03
CA TYR A 119 15.85 4.35 -1.05
C TYR A 119 16.33 5.76 -1.41
N LEU A 120 15.46 6.77 -1.28
CA LEU A 120 15.80 8.18 -1.52
C LEU A 120 16.78 8.79 -0.50
N THR A 121 17.16 8.07 0.53
CA THR A 121 18.25 8.49 1.44
C THR A 121 19.62 8.43 0.78
N GLY A 122 19.76 7.62 -0.27
CA GLY A 122 20.91 7.63 -1.17
C GLY A 122 20.82 8.78 -2.20
N GLU A 123 21.93 9.42 -2.50
CA GLU A 123 21.97 10.51 -3.48
C GLU A 123 21.71 9.98 -4.91
N ASN A 124 20.69 10.48 -5.58
CA ASN A 124 20.32 10.12 -6.96
C ASN A 124 20.10 8.62 -7.21
N VAL A 125 19.60 7.87 -6.22
CA VAL A 125 19.43 6.41 -6.33
C VAL A 125 18.20 6.04 -7.17
N VAL A 126 17.08 6.74 -6.96
CA VAL A 126 15.82 6.50 -7.69
C VAL A 126 15.60 7.63 -8.68
N VAL A 127 15.19 7.28 -9.89
CA VAL A 127 14.93 8.25 -10.98
C VAL A 127 13.66 9.05 -10.68
N PRO A 128 13.73 10.40 -10.67
CA PRO A 128 12.52 11.23 -10.66
C PRO A 128 11.83 11.15 -12.03
N LEU A 129 10.53 10.87 -12.04
CA LEU A 129 9.78 10.55 -13.25
C LEU A 129 9.04 11.74 -13.86
N ASP A 130 9.05 12.93 -13.26
CA ASP A 130 8.27 14.10 -13.71
C ASP A 130 8.46 14.41 -15.19
N ASN A 131 9.71 14.45 -15.67
CA ASN A 131 10.02 14.69 -17.07
C ASN A 131 9.64 13.49 -17.96
N LEU A 132 9.88 12.27 -17.45
CA LEU A 132 9.51 11.03 -18.14
C LEU A 132 8.00 10.88 -18.32
N LEU A 133 7.20 11.34 -17.36
CA LEU A 133 5.74 11.26 -17.45
C LEU A 133 5.14 12.15 -18.55
N THR A 134 5.83 13.24 -18.90
CA THR A 134 5.26 14.31 -19.73
C THR A 134 6.02 14.56 -21.04
N ASP A 135 7.10 13.82 -21.30
CA ASP A 135 7.86 13.94 -22.54
C ASP A 135 7.01 13.56 -23.76
N GLU A 136 7.00 14.38 -24.81
CA GLU A 136 6.15 14.15 -26.00
C GLU A 136 6.57 12.91 -26.79
N LYS A 137 7.84 12.51 -26.69
CA LYS A 137 8.37 11.42 -27.49
C LYS A 137 8.42 10.11 -26.71
N TYR A 138 8.97 10.11 -25.54
CA TYR A 138 9.19 8.91 -24.72
C TYR A 138 8.38 8.91 -23.43
N GLY A 139 7.52 9.90 -23.18
CA GLY A 139 6.61 9.93 -22.06
C GLY A 139 5.56 8.82 -22.13
N LEU A 140 4.66 8.77 -21.15
CA LEU A 140 3.56 7.81 -21.18
C LEU A 140 2.71 7.99 -22.44
N GLY A 141 2.63 6.95 -23.30
CA GLY A 141 1.95 7.00 -24.57
C GLY A 141 2.60 7.94 -25.60
N GLY A 142 3.87 8.30 -25.40
CA GLY A 142 4.61 9.22 -26.27
C GLY A 142 4.82 8.70 -27.69
N SER A 143 5.02 9.62 -28.64
CA SER A 143 5.08 9.32 -30.07
C SER A 143 6.23 8.41 -30.52
N GLY A 144 7.27 8.27 -29.69
CA GLY A 144 8.42 7.38 -29.92
C GLY A 144 8.31 6.02 -29.26
N VAL A 145 7.23 5.74 -28.53
CA VAL A 145 6.94 4.43 -27.92
C VAL A 145 6.36 3.49 -28.98
N LEU A 146 6.94 2.28 -29.12
CA LEU A 146 6.61 1.36 -30.22
C LEU A 146 5.42 0.43 -29.94
N PHE A 147 4.77 0.55 -28.80
CA PHE A 147 3.61 -0.24 -28.38
C PHE A 147 2.50 0.67 -27.83
N ASP A 148 1.32 0.13 -27.62
CA ASP A 148 0.15 0.87 -27.13
C ASP A 148 0.24 1.09 -25.61
N ALA A 149 1.11 2.02 -25.18
CA ALA A 149 1.22 2.44 -23.79
C ALA A 149 0.06 3.37 -23.40
N PRO A 150 -0.38 3.35 -22.12
CA PRO A 150 -1.35 4.34 -21.65
C PRO A 150 -0.75 5.74 -21.62
N ALA A 151 -1.57 6.76 -21.90
CA ALA A 151 -1.21 8.14 -21.64
C ALA A 151 -1.29 8.46 -20.15
N LYS A 152 -0.66 9.56 -19.71
CA LYS A 152 -0.64 9.93 -18.28
C LYS A 152 -2.04 10.13 -17.71
N ASP A 153 -2.94 10.72 -18.46
CA ASP A 153 -4.33 11.00 -18.08
C ASP A 153 -5.22 9.74 -18.13
N GLU A 154 -4.72 8.64 -18.66
CA GLU A 154 -5.36 7.32 -18.59
C GLU A 154 -4.96 6.55 -17.31
N VAL A 155 -3.94 6.97 -16.57
CA VAL A 155 -3.63 6.41 -15.24
C VAL A 155 -4.62 6.97 -14.23
N VAL A 156 -5.17 6.10 -13.37
CA VAL A 156 -6.11 6.51 -12.31
C VAL A 156 -5.42 7.55 -11.41
N PRO A 157 -5.96 8.78 -11.30
CA PRO A 157 -5.29 9.87 -10.60
C PRO A 157 -4.93 9.55 -9.14
N GLU A 158 -5.87 8.93 -8.39
CA GLU A 158 -5.67 8.54 -7.01
C GLU A 158 -4.47 7.60 -6.86
N PHE A 159 -4.31 6.66 -7.79
CA PHE A 159 -3.20 5.70 -7.77
C PHE A 159 -1.86 6.32 -8.18
N LEU A 160 -1.90 7.30 -9.09
CA LEU A 160 -0.68 8.01 -9.51
C LEU A 160 -0.18 8.94 -8.39
N ASP A 161 -1.09 9.61 -7.70
CA ASP A 161 -0.75 10.53 -6.60
C ASP A 161 -0.04 9.80 -5.44
N GLU A 162 -0.36 8.53 -5.19
CA GLU A 162 0.34 7.69 -4.21
C GLU A 162 1.85 7.52 -4.50
N CYS A 163 2.28 7.73 -5.75
CA CYS A 163 3.67 7.58 -6.17
C CYS A 163 4.49 8.86 -6.00
N THR A 164 3.89 9.89 -5.38
CA THR A 164 4.53 11.19 -5.14
C THR A 164 5.17 11.25 -3.77
N ILE A 165 6.46 11.57 -3.72
CA ILE A 165 7.20 11.74 -2.47
C ILE A 165 7.85 13.13 -2.50
N GLY A 166 7.48 14.00 -1.55
CA GLY A 166 7.98 15.36 -1.51
C GLY A 166 7.63 16.20 -2.75
N GLY A 167 6.52 15.89 -3.42
CA GLY A 167 6.05 16.59 -4.62
C GLY A 167 6.73 16.17 -5.92
N VAL A 168 7.43 15.04 -5.94
CA VAL A 168 8.10 14.43 -7.10
C VAL A 168 7.62 13.01 -7.29
N TYR A 169 7.32 12.61 -8.51
CA TYR A 169 6.98 11.23 -8.85
C TYR A 169 8.24 10.36 -8.88
N TYR A 170 8.31 9.32 -8.05
CA TYR A 170 9.42 8.36 -8.00
C TYR A 170 9.04 6.94 -8.40
N ALA A 171 7.78 6.74 -8.73
CA ALA A 171 7.27 5.45 -9.19
C ALA A 171 6.07 5.65 -10.12
N LEU A 172 5.66 4.57 -10.79
CA LEU A 172 4.34 4.41 -11.38
C LEU A 172 3.54 3.42 -10.55
N PRO A 173 2.22 3.58 -10.41
CA PRO A 173 1.38 2.54 -9.86
C PRO A 173 1.47 1.31 -10.78
N TYR A 174 1.49 0.10 -10.19
CA TYR A 174 1.56 -1.12 -11.00
C TYR A 174 0.28 -1.95 -10.89
N MET A 175 -0.11 -2.32 -9.69
CA MET A 175 -1.37 -2.96 -9.34
C MET A 175 -1.91 -2.35 -8.06
N ARG A 176 -3.23 -2.28 -7.93
CA ARG A 176 -3.85 -1.77 -6.71
C ARG A 176 -4.78 -2.81 -6.11
N SER A 177 -4.84 -2.78 -4.81
CA SER A 177 -5.76 -3.53 -3.96
C SER A 177 -6.20 -2.66 -2.79
N THR A 178 -7.15 -3.15 -2.03
CA THR A 178 -7.53 -2.61 -0.73
C THR A 178 -7.68 -3.76 0.25
N GLU A 179 -8.15 -3.52 1.44
CA GLU A 179 -8.61 -4.57 2.34
C GLU A 179 -10.12 -4.72 2.25
N ALA A 180 -10.59 -5.96 2.25
CA ALA A 180 -11.99 -6.32 2.32
C ALA A 180 -12.27 -7.16 3.56
N CYS A 181 -13.50 -7.11 4.05
CA CYS A 181 -14.00 -8.02 5.06
C CYS A 181 -14.75 -9.17 4.38
N TYR A 182 -14.20 -10.36 4.47
CA TYR A 182 -14.82 -11.60 3.99
C TYR A 182 -15.66 -12.18 5.13
N VAL A 183 -16.97 -12.20 4.92
CA VAL A 183 -17.95 -12.53 5.97
C VAL A 183 -18.54 -13.91 5.75
N ASN A 184 -18.55 -14.73 6.77
CA ASN A 184 -19.38 -15.93 6.83
C ASN A 184 -20.82 -15.52 7.16
N LYS A 185 -21.59 -15.15 6.12
CA LYS A 185 -22.97 -14.68 6.25
C LYS A 185 -23.87 -15.70 6.92
N THR A 186 -23.72 -16.97 6.58
CA THR A 186 -24.49 -18.07 7.18
C THR A 186 -24.36 -18.09 8.71
N PHE A 187 -23.19 -17.76 9.25
CA PHE A 187 -23.00 -17.76 10.71
C PHE A 187 -23.52 -16.48 11.36
N VAL A 188 -23.47 -15.34 10.69
CA VAL A 188 -24.12 -14.10 11.11
C VAL A 188 -25.64 -14.33 11.26
N GLU A 189 -26.28 -14.91 10.25
CA GLU A 189 -27.71 -15.22 10.27
C GLU A 189 -28.08 -16.26 11.34
N LYS A 190 -27.26 -17.30 11.55
CA LYS A 190 -27.47 -18.27 12.63
C LYS A 190 -27.42 -17.67 14.03
N LEU A 191 -26.71 -16.56 14.21
CA LEU A 191 -26.69 -15.81 15.47
C LEU A 191 -27.91 -14.90 15.62
N GLY A 192 -28.74 -14.76 14.58
CA GLY A 192 -29.93 -13.92 14.56
C GLY A 192 -29.69 -12.49 14.13
N PHE A 193 -28.55 -12.21 13.51
CA PHE A 193 -28.23 -10.91 12.94
C PHE A 193 -28.50 -10.88 11.43
N GLU A 194 -28.74 -9.69 10.90
CA GLU A 194 -28.84 -9.41 9.47
C GLU A 194 -27.67 -8.52 9.08
N LEU A 195 -27.00 -8.85 7.97
CA LEU A 195 -25.88 -8.03 7.49
C LEU A 195 -26.37 -6.67 7.03
N PRO A 196 -25.77 -5.56 7.51
CA PRO A 196 -26.05 -4.23 6.99
C PRO A 196 -25.45 -4.05 5.59
N GLU A 197 -25.86 -3.01 4.87
CA GLU A 197 -25.25 -2.65 3.58
C GLU A 197 -23.76 -2.29 3.74
N THR A 198 -23.40 -1.57 4.80
CA THR A 198 -22.01 -1.25 5.16
C THR A 198 -21.74 -1.75 6.57
N LEU A 199 -20.62 -2.50 6.73
CA LEU A 199 -20.20 -2.95 8.05
C LEU A 199 -19.77 -1.78 8.92
N THR A 200 -20.17 -1.80 10.19
CA THR A 200 -19.61 -0.91 11.22
C THR A 200 -18.77 -1.68 12.23
N TRP A 201 -17.83 -0.99 12.89
CA TRP A 201 -17.05 -1.59 13.97
C TRP A 201 -17.96 -2.15 15.08
N ASP A 202 -19.00 -1.41 15.47
CA ASP A 202 -19.94 -1.83 16.52
C ASP A 202 -20.66 -3.13 16.12
N PHE A 203 -21.13 -3.24 14.87
CA PHE A 203 -21.77 -4.47 14.38
C PHE A 203 -20.82 -5.66 14.42
N VAL A 204 -19.59 -5.49 13.96
CA VAL A 204 -18.59 -6.57 13.95
C VAL A 204 -18.26 -7.01 15.38
N TRP A 205 -18.11 -6.05 16.30
CA TRP A 205 -17.88 -6.38 17.72
C TRP A 205 -19.05 -7.11 18.34
N GLU A 206 -20.29 -6.63 18.13
CA GLU A 206 -21.50 -7.23 18.69
C GLU A 206 -21.67 -8.69 18.23
N VAL A 207 -21.59 -8.94 16.93
CA VAL A 207 -21.71 -10.29 16.36
C VAL A 207 -20.57 -11.19 16.85
N SER A 208 -19.35 -10.66 16.93
CA SER A 208 -18.19 -11.43 17.39
C SER A 208 -18.28 -11.83 18.85
N GLU A 209 -18.81 -10.97 19.73
CA GLU A 209 -19.09 -11.31 21.14
C GLU A 209 -20.20 -12.35 21.24
N ALA A 210 -21.29 -12.18 20.49
CA ALA A 210 -22.39 -13.16 20.45
C ALA A 210 -21.92 -14.55 19.99
N ALA A 211 -20.95 -14.60 19.08
CA ALA A 211 -20.37 -15.84 18.59
C ALA A 211 -19.59 -16.62 19.68
N MET A 212 -19.10 -15.93 20.69
CA MET A 212 -18.39 -16.53 21.82
C MET A 212 -19.33 -17.07 22.90
N GLU A 213 -20.65 -16.81 22.81
CA GLU A 213 -21.62 -17.32 23.75
C GLU A 213 -21.82 -18.84 23.59
N LYS A 214 -22.04 -19.48 24.73
CA LYS A 214 -22.31 -20.92 24.80
C LYS A 214 -23.74 -21.15 25.23
N ASP A 215 -24.31 -22.22 24.73
CA ASP A 215 -25.59 -22.75 25.20
C ASP A 215 -25.44 -23.51 26.55
N LYS A 216 -26.56 -24.04 27.06
CA LYS A 216 -26.60 -24.78 28.34
C LYS A 216 -25.78 -26.10 28.32
N SER A 217 -25.46 -26.62 27.12
CA SER A 217 -24.60 -27.80 26.94
C SER A 217 -23.12 -27.45 26.94
N GLY A 218 -22.76 -26.15 26.89
CA GLY A 218 -21.40 -25.67 26.74
C GLY A 218 -20.92 -25.59 25.28
N SER A 219 -21.83 -25.82 24.32
CA SER A 219 -21.54 -25.68 22.87
C SER A 219 -21.72 -24.25 22.41
N PHE A 220 -20.90 -23.82 21.47
CA PHE A 220 -21.04 -22.47 20.84
C PHE A 220 -22.33 -22.40 20.03
N LYS A 221 -23.06 -21.28 20.11
CA LYS A 221 -24.37 -21.09 19.47
C LYS A 221 -24.33 -21.19 17.95
N VAL A 222 -23.20 -20.76 17.31
CA VAL A 222 -23.07 -20.68 15.85
C VAL A 222 -23.15 -22.05 15.19
N ASN A 223 -22.29 -22.97 15.59
CA ASN A 223 -22.08 -24.24 14.87
C ASN A 223 -21.98 -25.47 15.79
N GLY A 224 -22.24 -25.30 17.08
CA GLY A 224 -22.05 -26.36 18.07
C GLY A 224 -20.59 -26.76 18.30
N GLN A 225 -19.66 -26.06 17.63
CA GLN A 225 -18.23 -26.29 17.67
C GLN A 225 -17.50 -25.01 18.14
N ASN A 226 -16.19 -25.08 18.13
CA ASN A 226 -15.36 -23.97 18.52
C ASN A 226 -15.18 -22.97 17.38
N VAL A 227 -15.89 -21.84 17.42
CA VAL A 227 -15.48 -20.63 16.68
C VAL A 227 -14.29 -20.07 17.44
N LEU A 228 -13.10 -20.29 16.95
CA LEU A 228 -11.87 -19.97 17.69
C LEU A 228 -11.64 -18.47 17.81
N ILE A 229 -11.86 -17.76 16.73
CA ILE A 229 -11.63 -16.32 16.61
C ILE A 229 -12.71 -15.76 15.68
N PRO A 230 -13.82 -15.24 16.21
CA PRO A 230 -14.89 -14.68 15.39
C PRO A 230 -14.46 -13.59 14.43
N PHE A 231 -13.56 -12.71 14.87
CA PHE A 231 -13.01 -11.62 14.04
C PHE A 231 -11.49 -11.66 14.00
N ILE A 232 -10.95 -11.71 12.79
CA ILE A 232 -9.52 -11.66 12.51
C ILE A 232 -9.23 -10.47 11.56
N TYR A 233 -8.27 -9.64 11.94
CA TYR A 233 -7.69 -8.64 11.06
C TYR A 233 -6.21 -9.00 10.83
N LYS A 234 -5.83 -9.25 9.57
CA LYS A 234 -4.49 -9.77 9.25
C LYS A 234 -3.40 -8.71 9.40
N SER A 235 -3.55 -7.59 8.72
CA SER A 235 -2.57 -6.50 8.72
C SER A 235 -2.85 -5.54 9.86
N THR A 236 -2.20 -5.76 10.99
CA THR A 236 -2.43 -4.97 12.20
C THR A 236 -2.02 -3.50 12.06
N ASP A 237 -1.02 -3.22 11.22
CA ASP A 237 -0.65 -1.87 10.82
C ASP A 237 -1.79 -1.16 10.08
N ASN A 238 -2.34 -1.82 9.06
CA ASN A 238 -3.48 -1.29 8.33
C ASN A 238 -4.71 -1.11 9.22
N MET A 239 -4.98 -2.04 10.15
CA MET A 239 -6.09 -1.89 11.09
C MET A 239 -5.97 -0.60 11.90
N MET A 240 -4.79 -0.32 12.47
CA MET A 240 -4.56 0.91 13.23
C MET A 240 -4.72 2.15 12.36
N ILE A 241 -4.08 2.15 11.19
CA ILE A 241 -4.12 3.26 10.23
C ILE A 241 -5.55 3.50 9.75
N GLN A 242 -6.27 2.44 9.40
CA GLN A 242 -7.67 2.48 8.96
C GLN A 242 -8.58 3.10 10.02
N MET A 243 -8.46 2.65 11.27
CA MET A 243 -9.28 3.17 12.38
C MET A 243 -8.98 4.64 12.68
N LEU A 244 -7.69 5.04 12.65
CA LEU A 244 -7.29 6.44 12.85
C LEU A 244 -7.81 7.33 11.71
N ALA A 245 -7.62 6.90 10.46
CA ALA A 245 -8.09 7.66 9.30
C ALA A 245 -9.61 7.87 9.31
N GLN A 246 -10.37 6.84 9.66
CA GLN A 246 -11.85 6.93 9.78
C GLN A 246 -12.30 7.90 10.87
N LYS A 247 -11.49 8.11 11.90
CA LYS A 247 -11.78 9.04 13.00
C LYS A 247 -11.17 10.44 12.80
N ASP A 248 -10.53 10.68 11.66
CA ASP A 248 -9.70 11.87 11.41
C ASP A 248 -8.67 12.13 12.52
N ALA A 249 -8.18 11.05 13.13
CA ALA A 249 -7.22 11.08 14.22
C ALA A 249 -5.77 11.15 13.70
N PRO A 250 -4.86 11.80 14.46
CA PRO A 250 -3.48 11.99 14.00
C PRO A 250 -2.70 10.68 13.87
N TYR A 251 -1.95 10.54 12.76
CA TYR A 251 -1.01 9.44 12.51
C TYR A 251 0.41 9.96 12.29
N SER A 252 0.63 10.75 11.25
CA SER A 252 1.88 11.45 10.96
C SER A 252 1.62 12.61 10.00
N THR A 253 2.62 13.48 9.82
CA THR A 253 2.61 14.52 8.79
C THR A 253 3.47 14.13 7.59
N ASP A 254 3.27 14.80 6.44
CA ASP A 254 4.13 14.64 5.25
C ASP A 254 5.60 15.00 5.54
N GLY A 255 5.83 15.85 6.54
CA GLY A 255 7.17 16.21 7.02
C GLY A 255 7.81 15.15 7.93
N GLY A 256 7.14 14.05 8.24
CA GLY A 256 7.66 12.97 9.07
C GLY A 256 7.50 13.19 10.58
N GLU A 257 6.66 14.15 11.02
CA GLU A 257 6.31 14.27 12.44
C GLU A 257 5.40 13.10 12.85
N ILE A 258 5.80 12.38 13.89
CA ILE A 258 5.10 11.20 14.40
C ILE A 258 4.01 11.64 15.38
N GLN A 259 2.75 11.31 15.08
CA GLN A 259 1.58 11.75 15.86
C GLN A 259 0.72 10.60 16.39
N ILE A 260 1.06 9.34 16.04
CA ILE A 260 0.27 8.16 16.41
C ILE A 260 0.13 7.93 17.92
N PHE A 261 1.04 8.45 18.76
CA PHE A 261 1.03 8.22 20.21
C PHE A 261 0.08 9.19 20.92
N SER A 262 -1.19 9.16 20.55
CA SER A 262 -2.26 10.06 20.99
C SER A 262 -3.26 9.38 21.94
N ASP A 263 -4.18 10.16 22.50
CA ASP A 263 -5.29 9.63 23.29
C ASP A 263 -6.27 8.85 22.39
N ASP A 264 -6.49 9.27 21.13
CA ASP A 264 -7.31 8.53 20.18
C ASP A 264 -6.76 7.10 19.97
N THR A 265 -5.45 6.97 19.82
CA THR A 265 -4.79 5.65 19.70
C THR A 265 -4.98 4.81 20.96
N LYS A 266 -4.90 5.40 22.15
CA LYS A 266 -5.17 4.68 23.41
C LYS A 266 -6.60 4.17 23.48
N ASP A 267 -7.58 4.98 23.12
CA ASP A 267 -8.99 4.62 23.16
C ASP A 267 -9.29 3.47 22.20
N LEU A 268 -8.71 3.51 20.99
CA LEU A 268 -8.80 2.40 20.04
C LEU A 268 -8.17 1.13 20.60
N LEU A 269 -6.99 1.23 21.20
CA LEU A 269 -6.30 0.08 21.80
C LEU A 269 -7.07 -0.52 22.97
N TYR A 270 -7.73 0.28 23.80
CA TYR A 270 -8.61 -0.22 24.87
C TYR A 270 -9.80 -0.98 24.28
N THR A 271 -10.48 -0.43 23.28
CA THR A 271 -11.61 -1.10 22.61
C THR A 271 -11.17 -2.45 22.01
N ILE A 272 -10.09 -2.46 21.24
CA ILE A 272 -9.54 -3.70 20.66
C ILE A 272 -9.17 -4.70 21.75
N GLY A 273 -8.58 -4.21 22.84
CA GLY A 273 -8.18 -5.03 23.99
C GLY A 273 -9.35 -5.70 24.68
N GLU A 274 -10.47 -5.00 24.88
CA GLU A 274 -11.69 -5.56 25.48
C GLU A 274 -12.19 -6.76 24.70
N HIS A 275 -12.27 -6.68 23.37
CA HIS A 275 -12.72 -7.77 22.51
C HIS A 275 -11.66 -8.88 22.36
N ALA A 276 -10.38 -8.55 22.49
CA ALA A 276 -9.33 -9.57 22.58
C ALA A 276 -9.41 -10.37 23.90
N ARG A 277 -9.76 -9.73 25.01
CA ARG A 277 -9.93 -10.38 26.33
C ARG A 277 -11.03 -11.43 26.37
N THR A 278 -12.14 -11.16 25.68
CA THR A 278 -13.26 -12.11 25.52
C THR A 278 -12.98 -13.20 24.49
N LYS A 279 -11.95 -13.04 23.68
CA LYS A 279 -11.58 -13.86 22.50
C LYS A 279 -12.44 -13.62 21.25
N ALA A 280 -13.28 -12.61 21.25
CA ALA A 280 -14.04 -12.20 20.07
C ALA A 280 -13.13 -11.71 18.94
N PHE A 281 -11.95 -11.18 19.28
CA PHE A 281 -10.94 -10.70 18.35
C PHE A 281 -9.56 -11.33 18.57
N SER A 282 -8.80 -11.53 17.51
CA SER A 282 -7.37 -11.75 17.57
C SER A 282 -6.65 -11.27 16.30
N THR A 283 -5.39 -10.93 16.46
CA THR A 283 -4.42 -10.75 15.38
C THR A 283 -3.80 -12.09 15.06
N PHE A 284 -3.24 -12.21 13.85
CA PHE A 284 -2.71 -13.49 13.41
C PHE A 284 -1.24 -13.41 13.02
N LYS A 285 -0.36 -13.97 13.86
CA LYS A 285 1.10 -14.08 13.58
C LYS A 285 1.62 -15.51 13.45
N ILE A 286 0.80 -16.53 13.69
CA ILE A 286 1.29 -17.90 13.72
C ILE A 286 0.81 -18.66 12.47
N GLY A 287 1.66 -18.72 11.47
CA GLY A 287 1.67 -19.79 10.43
C GLY A 287 0.38 -20.06 9.68
N GLY A 288 -0.50 -19.08 9.51
CA GLY A 288 -1.75 -19.29 8.78
C GLY A 288 -2.30 -17.96 8.24
N TYR A 289 -3.16 -18.10 7.28
CA TYR A 289 -3.91 -16.99 6.74
C TYR A 289 -5.30 -16.96 7.36
N PRO A 290 -5.97 -15.80 7.51
CA PRO A 290 -7.36 -15.70 7.96
C PRO A 290 -8.29 -16.64 7.18
N ALA A 291 -8.02 -16.85 5.90
CA ALA A 291 -8.71 -17.79 5.03
C ALA A 291 -8.84 -19.20 5.63
N ASN A 292 -7.79 -19.73 6.26
CA ASN A 292 -7.81 -21.06 6.86
C ASN A 292 -8.83 -21.18 7.98
N PHE A 293 -9.00 -20.10 8.77
CA PHE A 293 -9.99 -20.05 9.85
C PHE A 293 -11.39 -19.80 9.30
N LEU A 294 -11.54 -18.89 8.34
CA LEU A 294 -12.82 -18.62 7.70
C LEU A 294 -13.37 -19.89 7.03
N ASN A 295 -12.55 -20.54 6.20
CA ASN A 295 -12.93 -21.71 5.41
C ASN A 295 -13.19 -22.96 6.30
N ALA A 296 -12.58 -23.02 7.49
CA ALA A 296 -12.87 -24.04 8.50
C ALA A 296 -14.07 -23.70 9.41
N GLY A 297 -14.80 -22.61 9.15
CA GLY A 297 -15.92 -22.18 10.02
C GLY A 297 -15.49 -21.77 11.42
N GLN A 298 -14.24 -21.35 11.60
CA GLN A 298 -13.66 -20.95 12.87
C GLN A 298 -13.56 -19.43 13.03
N CYS A 299 -13.92 -18.70 11.98
CA CYS A 299 -13.97 -17.25 11.89
C CYS A 299 -15.27 -16.83 11.22
N ILE A 300 -15.76 -15.63 11.53
CA ILE A 300 -16.95 -15.05 10.93
C ILE A 300 -16.57 -13.85 10.05
N PHE A 301 -15.72 -12.98 10.56
CA PHE A 301 -15.21 -11.80 9.89
C PHE A 301 -13.70 -11.93 9.70
N ALA A 302 -13.26 -12.02 8.46
CA ALA A 302 -11.85 -12.10 8.11
C ALA A 302 -11.48 -10.88 7.26
N VAL A 303 -10.67 -9.96 7.79
CA VAL A 303 -10.13 -8.85 7.01
C VAL A 303 -8.77 -9.24 6.45
N ASP A 304 -8.66 -9.18 5.14
CA ASP A 304 -7.42 -9.39 4.38
C ASP A 304 -7.47 -8.58 3.07
N SER A 305 -6.34 -8.50 2.38
CA SER A 305 -6.24 -7.86 1.09
C SER A 305 -7.20 -8.46 0.05
N THR A 306 -7.76 -7.62 -0.82
CA THR A 306 -8.48 -8.08 -2.01
C THR A 306 -7.59 -8.97 -2.90
N ALA A 307 -6.27 -8.70 -2.93
CA ALA A 307 -5.29 -9.54 -3.62
C ALA A 307 -5.14 -10.98 -3.06
N GLY A 308 -5.79 -11.29 -1.95
CA GLY A 308 -5.85 -12.64 -1.39
C GLY A 308 -7.23 -13.31 -1.53
N SER A 309 -8.14 -12.72 -2.30
CA SER A 309 -9.54 -13.16 -2.40
C SER A 309 -9.73 -14.57 -2.95
N THR A 310 -8.79 -15.07 -3.76
CA THR A 310 -8.78 -16.45 -4.27
C THR A 310 -8.65 -17.53 -3.20
N TRP A 311 -8.26 -17.14 -1.99
CA TRP A 311 -8.14 -18.05 -0.83
C TRP A 311 -9.36 -17.99 0.09
N MET A 312 -10.24 -16.98 -0.07
CA MET A 312 -11.32 -16.67 0.85
C MET A 312 -12.62 -17.34 0.44
N GLY A 313 -13.28 -17.99 1.40
CA GLY A 313 -14.61 -18.58 1.21
C GLY A 313 -14.61 -20.12 1.09
N SER A 314 -15.77 -20.70 1.31
CA SER A 314 -15.95 -22.17 1.36
C SER A 314 -15.72 -22.86 0.00
N GLU A 315 -15.71 -22.12 -1.08
CA GLU A 315 -15.54 -22.61 -2.45
C GLU A 315 -14.32 -21.99 -3.12
N ALA A 316 -13.38 -21.46 -2.34
CA ALA A 316 -12.17 -20.84 -2.82
C ALA A 316 -11.35 -21.78 -3.73
N PRO A 317 -10.84 -21.30 -4.88
CA PRO A 317 -10.02 -22.12 -5.78
C PRO A 317 -8.69 -22.55 -5.16
N LEU A 318 -8.17 -21.74 -4.25
CA LEU A 318 -6.95 -22.04 -3.51
C LEU A 318 -7.30 -22.33 -2.04
N VAL A 319 -6.87 -23.47 -1.53
CA VAL A 319 -7.15 -23.91 -0.17
C VAL A 319 -5.90 -24.53 0.44
N ASP A 320 -5.54 -24.10 1.64
CA ASP A 320 -4.38 -24.61 2.40
C ASP A 320 -4.78 -25.43 3.63
N ILE A 321 -6.00 -25.95 3.64
CA ILE A 321 -6.50 -26.85 4.68
C ILE A 321 -7.05 -28.13 4.06
N ALA A 322 -7.09 -29.21 4.86
CA ALA A 322 -7.63 -30.48 4.40
C ALA A 322 -9.12 -30.37 4.04
N ALA A 323 -9.54 -31.04 2.98
CA ALA A 323 -10.92 -30.96 2.47
C ALA A 323 -12.00 -31.36 3.51
N ASP A 324 -11.68 -32.25 4.44
CA ASP A 324 -12.57 -32.65 5.53
C ASP A 324 -12.73 -31.57 6.62
N LYS A 325 -11.95 -30.50 6.57
CA LYS A 325 -12.05 -29.34 7.48
C LYS A 325 -12.83 -28.18 6.89
N LEU A 326 -13.10 -28.20 5.59
CA LEU A 326 -13.89 -27.16 4.94
C LEU A 326 -15.33 -27.18 5.42
N VAL A 327 -15.85 -26.00 5.72
CA VAL A 327 -17.25 -25.80 6.11
C VAL A 327 -17.96 -25.01 5.01
N LYS A 328 -19.14 -25.50 4.59
CA LYS A 328 -19.96 -24.78 3.60
C LYS A 328 -20.70 -23.64 4.27
N PHE A 329 -20.57 -22.46 3.67
CA PHE A 329 -21.29 -21.24 4.06
C PHE A 329 -21.35 -20.28 2.87
N GLU A 330 -22.25 -19.32 2.94
CA GLU A 330 -22.31 -18.21 2.00
C GLU A 330 -21.26 -17.16 2.40
N THR A 331 -20.37 -16.84 1.47
CA THR A 331 -19.34 -15.78 1.65
C THR A 331 -19.87 -14.47 1.09
N GLN A 332 -19.83 -13.41 1.89
CA GLN A 332 -20.11 -12.05 1.45
C GLN A 332 -18.83 -11.23 1.52
N VAL A 333 -18.49 -10.54 0.43
CA VAL A 333 -17.39 -9.56 0.41
C VAL A 333 -17.97 -8.19 0.76
N MET A 334 -17.36 -7.52 1.72
CA MET A 334 -17.80 -6.20 2.19
C MET A 334 -16.60 -5.29 2.42
N THR A 335 -16.83 -3.99 2.49
CA THR A 335 -15.81 -3.04 2.94
C THR A 335 -15.33 -3.40 4.35
N VAL A 336 -14.10 -3.02 4.71
CA VAL A 336 -13.66 -3.07 6.11
C VAL A 336 -14.66 -2.31 7.00
N PRO A 337 -14.83 -2.68 8.27
CA PRO A 337 -15.76 -1.98 9.15
C PRO A 337 -15.50 -0.48 9.20
N GLN A 338 -16.55 0.33 9.25
CA GLN A 338 -16.52 1.78 9.27
C GLN A 338 -17.03 2.33 10.60
N PHE A 339 -16.49 3.48 11.06
CA PHE A 339 -17.12 4.27 12.13
C PHE A 339 -18.27 5.11 11.60
N ASP A 340 -18.13 5.64 10.38
CA ASP A 340 -19.16 6.37 9.66
C ASP A 340 -19.45 5.69 8.31
N PRO A 341 -20.57 4.97 8.17
CA PRO A 341 -20.91 4.29 6.93
C PRO A 341 -21.31 5.25 5.79
N GLU A 342 -21.68 6.51 6.09
CA GLU A 342 -22.01 7.50 5.07
C GLU A 342 -20.78 8.10 4.39
N HIS A 343 -19.62 8.06 5.07
CA HIS A 343 -18.34 8.57 4.57
C HIS A 343 -17.25 7.49 4.72
N PRO A 344 -17.34 6.39 3.98
CA PRO A 344 -16.40 5.29 4.11
C PRO A 344 -15.00 5.71 3.71
N LYS A 345 -14.01 5.21 4.45
CA LYS A 345 -12.58 5.35 4.12
C LYS A 345 -11.96 3.98 4.04
N MET A 346 -11.18 3.73 3.01
CA MET A 346 -10.51 2.46 2.76
C MET A 346 -9.05 2.70 2.43
N ILE A 347 -8.15 1.93 3.03
CA ILE A 347 -6.73 2.07 2.74
C ILE A 347 -6.43 1.57 1.32
N SER A 348 -5.81 2.42 0.50
CA SER A 348 -5.24 1.98 -0.77
C SER A 348 -3.93 1.25 -0.50
N GLN A 349 -3.71 0.18 -1.22
CA GLN A 349 -2.46 -0.59 -1.16
C GLN A 349 -2.16 -1.24 -2.50
N GLY A 350 -0.98 -1.78 -2.63
CA GLY A 350 -0.51 -2.44 -3.84
C GLY A 350 0.85 -1.90 -4.29
N PRO A 351 1.55 -2.68 -5.10
CA PRO A 351 2.90 -2.32 -5.51
C PRO A 351 2.90 -1.21 -6.56
N SER A 352 3.98 -0.46 -6.53
CA SER A 352 4.40 0.48 -7.56
C SER A 352 5.70 0.01 -8.21
N VAL A 353 6.06 0.58 -9.34
CA VAL A 353 7.32 0.30 -10.04
C VAL A 353 8.19 1.53 -9.99
N CYS A 354 9.41 1.39 -9.48
CA CYS A 354 10.44 2.43 -9.51
C CYS A 354 11.61 2.04 -10.40
N ILE A 355 12.34 3.05 -10.87
CA ILE A 355 13.53 2.91 -11.72
C ILE A 355 14.73 3.42 -10.94
N PHE A 356 15.79 2.63 -10.89
CA PHE A 356 17.04 3.03 -10.28
C PHE A 356 17.92 3.76 -11.28
N ASN A 357 18.55 4.83 -10.81
CA ASN A 357 19.41 5.63 -11.64
C ASN A 357 20.67 4.86 -12.07
N LYS A 358 21.12 5.13 -13.28
CA LYS A 358 22.35 4.59 -13.87
C LYS A 358 23.16 5.73 -14.47
N GLU A 359 24.47 5.55 -14.59
CA GLU A 359 25.34 6.52 -15.24
C GLU A 359 24.98 6.73 -16.73
N ASP A 360 24.50 5.67 -17.36
CA ASP A 360 24.04 5.70 -18.74
C ASP A 360 22.55 6.04 -18.82
N HIS A 361 22.23 7.27 -19.20
CA HIS A 361 20.85 7.73 -19.37
C HIS A 361 20.06 6.96 -20.44
N GLN A 362 20.75 6.33 -21.40
CA GLN A 362 20.09 5.44 -22.37
C GLN A 362 19.61 4.14 -21.70
N GLU A 363 20.36 3.62 -20.75
CA GLU A 363 19.94 2.46 -19.95
C GLU A 363 18.74 2.80 -19.07
N VAL A 364 18.69 4.00 -18.51
CA VAL A 364 17.50 4.50 -17.79
C VAL A 364 16.30 4.63 -18.71
N LEU A 365 16.49 5.17 -19.93
CA LEU A 365 15.42 5.26 -20.93
C LEU A 365 14.93 3.87 -21.36
N ALA A 366 15.82 2.90 -21.58
CA ALA A 366 15.44 1.50 -21.83
C ALA A 366 14.60 0.92 -20.69
N SER A 367 14.98 1.20 -19.45
CA SER A 367 14.24 0.78 -18.24
C SER A 367 12.86 1.43 -18.16
N TRP A 368 12.75 2.69 -18.53
CA TRP A 368 11.49 3.44 -18.60
C TRP A 368 10.55 2.88 -19.68
N LEU A 369 11.06 2.57 -20.86
CA LEU A 369 10.26 1.94 -21.92
C LEU A 369 9.67 0.59 -21.47
N PHE A 370 10.47 -0.24 -20.78
CA PHE A 370 9.97 -1.48 -20.21
C PHE A 370 8.95 -1.23 -19.09
N THR A 371 9.16 -0.22 -18.25
CA THR A 371 8.22 0.14 -17.18
C THR A 371 6.86 0.55 -17.75
N GLN A 372 6.83 1.32 -18.85
CA GLN A 372 5.58 1.64 -19.55
C GLN A 372 4.88 0.39 -20.10
N TYR A 373 5.66 -0.61 -20.60
CA TYR A 373 5.07 -1.83 -21.11
C TYR A 373 4.31 -2.61 -20.04
N LEU A 374 4.77 -2.57 -18.79
CA LEU A 374 4.06 -3.19 -17.67
C LEU A 374 2.68 -2.55 -17.41
N LEU A 375 2.41 -1.36 -17.94
CA LEU A 375 1.12 -0.67 -17.81
C LEU A 375 0.18 -0.85 -19.01
N THR A 376 0.60 -1.61 -20.03
CA THR A 376 -0.28 -1.94 -21.17
C THR A 376 -1.48 -2.77 -20.74
N ASN A 377 -2.58 -2.71 -21.48
CA ASN A 377 -3.79 -3.48 -21.20
C ASN A 377 -3.49 -4.97 -21.06
N ASP A 378 -2.69 -5.54 -21.99
CA ASP A 378 -2.34 -6.97 -21.98
C ASP A 378 -1.72 -7.41 -20.64
N VAL A 379 -0.82 -6.60 -20.07
CA VAL A 379 -0.17 -6.94 -18.80
C VAL A 379 -1.09 -6.68 -17.62
N GLN A 380 -1.76 -5.52 -17.61
CA GLN A 380 -2.61 -5.08 -16.52
C GLN A 380 -3.80 -6.02 -16.32
N ILE A 381 -4.51 -6.37 -17.39
CA ILE A 381 -5.66 -7.26 -17.36
C ILE A 381 -5.23 -8.66 -16.97
N ALA A 382 -4.26 -9.24 -17.66
CA ALA A 382 -3.78 -10.59 -17.36
C ALA A 382 -3.32 -10.75 -15.91
N TYR A 383 -2.69 -9.71 -15.32
CA TYR A 383 -2.26 -9.76 -13.93
C TYR A 383 -3.43 -9.59 -12.97
N ALA A 384 -4.35 -8.66 -13.23
CA ALA A 384 -5.53 -8.42 -12.40
C ALA A 384 -6.43 -9.67 -12.30
N GLU A 385 -6.58 -10.42 -13.39
CA GLU A 385 -7.36 -11.67 -13.43
C GLU A 385 -6.79 -12.79 -12.56
N THR A 386 -5.52 -12.72 -12.16
CA THR A 386 -4.93 -13.76 -11.28
C THR A 386 -5.46 -13.72 -9.87
N GLU A 387 -5.76 -12.53 -9.35
CA GLU A 387 -6.19 -12.28 -7.97
C GLU A 387 -7.08 -11.03 -7.92
N GLY A 388 -7.50 -10.58 -6.74
CA GLY A 388 -8.33 -9.39 -6.55
C GLY A 388 -7.57 -8.07 -6.62
N TYR A 389 -6.67 -7.94 -7.58
CA TYR A 389 -6.06 -6.67 -7.97
C TYR A 389 -6.92 -5.93 -8.99
N VAL A 390 -6.75 -4.62 -9.09
CA VAL A 390 -7.34 -3.81 -10.15
C VAL A 390 -6.24 -3.22 -11.04
N PRO A 391 -6.49 -3.11 -12.35
CA PRO A 391 -5.62 -2.38 -13.27
C PRO A 391 -5.50 -0.92 -12.83
N VAL A 392 -4.32 -0.33 -12.99
CA VAL A 392 -4.07 1.06 -12.57
C VAL A 392 -4.41 2.09 -13.64
N THR A 393 -4.87 1.66 -14.82
CA THR A 393 -5.25 2.55 -15.91
C THR A 393 -6.75 2.45 -16.20
N LEU A 394 -7.38 3.60 -16.45
CA LEU A 394 -8.77 3.68 -16.89
C LEU A 394 -8.98 2.91 -18.21
N LYS A 395 -7.98 2.97 -19.09
CA LYS A 395 -7.97 2.24 -20.36
C LYS A 395 -8.11 0.73 -20.17
N ALA A 396 -7.38 0.13 -19.25
CA ALA A 396 -7.48 -1.29 -18.94
C ALA A 396 -8.76 -1.63 -18.19
N GLN A 397 -9.17 -0.79 -17.22
CA GLN A 397 -10.43 -0.99 -16.48
C GLN A 397 -11.66 -0.95 -17.40
N GLN A 398 -11.65 -0.11 -18.44
CA GLN A 398 -12.76 0.05 -19.40
C GLN A 398 -12.65 -0.85 -20.63
N ALA A 399 -11.57 -1.63 -20.76
CA ALA A 399 -11.40 -2.55 -21.88
C ALA A 399 -12.51 -3.61 -21.92
N GLU A 400 -13.05 -3.90 -23.10
CA GLU A 400 -14.13 -4.89 -23.30
C GLU A 400 -13.75 -6.24 -22.67
N GLU A 401 -12.52 -6.69 -22.86
CA GLU A 401 -11.99 -7.95 -22.31
C GLU A 401 -12.09 -7.99 -20.77
N TYR A 402 -11.69 -6.90 -20.09
CA TYR A 402 -11.74 -6.85 -18.64
C TYR A 402 -13.19 -6.73 -18.12
N GLN A 403 -14.04 -5.97 -18.81
CA GLN A 403 -15.44 -5.88 -18.46
C GLN A 403 -16.18 -7.21 -18.68
N ASP A 404 -15.86 -7.94 -19.76
CA ASP A 404 -16.37 -9.29 -19.97
C ASP A 404 -15.94 -10.26 -18.86
N TYR A 405 -14.68 -10.16 -18.40
CA TYR A 405 -14.20 -10.94 -17.28
C TYR A 405 -15.00 -10.67 -16.00
N LEU A 406 -15.21 -9.40 -15.63
CA LEU A 406 -15.98 -9.04 -14.43
C LEU A 406 -17.44 -9.52 -14.51
N ASN A 407 -18.08 -9.40 -15.68
CA ASN A 407 -19.45 -9.83 -15.91
C ASN A 407 -19.67 -11.35 -15.82
N ARG A 408 -18.60 -12.13 -15.77
CA ARG A 408 -18.64 -13.60 -15.70
C ARG A 408 -18.51 -14.12 -14.26
N GLY A 409 -18.58 -13.28 -13.26
CA GLY A 409 -18.53 -13.66 -11.84
C GLY A 409 -19.47 -14.82 -11.53
N GLY A 410 -18.94 -15.87 -10.88
CA GLY A 410 -19.68 -17.08 -10.50
C GLY A 410 -19.93 -18.11 -11.63
N GLU A 411 -19.43 -17.90 -12.83
CA GLU A 411 -19.52 -18.92 -13.90
C GLU A 411 -18.72 -20.19 -13.53
N ASP A 412 -17.62 -20.02 -12.81
CA ASP A 412 -16.81 -21.12 -12.30
C ASP A 412 -16.11 -20.72 -10.99
N ASN A 413 -15.53 -21.69 -10.30
CA ASN A 413 -14.80 -21.48 -9.05
C ASN A 413 -13.27 -21.49 -9.28
N THR A 414 -12.80 -21.03 -10.41
CA THR A 414 -11.40 -20.89 -10.79
C THR A 414 -11.14 -19.48 -11.30
N ASP A 415 -11.23 -19.27 -12.60
CA ASP A 415 -10.92 -18.00 -13.24
C ASP A 415 -11.98 -16.93 -12.92
N HIS A 416 -13.28 -17.32 -12.83
CA HIS A 416 -14.39 -16.41 -12.55
C HIS A 416 -14.98 -16.62 -11.14
N TYR A 417 -14.14 -16.91 -10.17
CA TYR A 417 -14.57 -17.08 -8.78
C TYR A 417 -15.25 -15.81 -8.25
N GLN A 418 -16.53 -15.94 -7.83
CA GLN A 418 -17.36 -14.78 -7.46
C GLN A 418 -16.71 -13.89 -6.40
N VAL A 419 -16.18 -14.49 -5.32
CA VAL A 419 -15.57 -13.71 -4.22
C VAL A 419 -14.34 -12.91 -4.70
N LYS A 420 -13.59 -13.42 -5.68
CA LYS A 420 -12.47 -12.69 -6.29
C LYS A 420 -12.97 -11.49 -7.08
N ILE A 421 -14.01 -11.67 -7.86
CA ILE A 421 -14.60 -10.60 -8.68
C ILE A 421 -15.27 -9.55 -7.78
N ASP A 422 -16.06 -9.96 -6.79
CA ASP A 422 -16.66 -9.03 -5.81
C ASP A 422 -15.59 -8.18 -5.10
N ALA A 423 -14.45 -8.79 -4.75
CA ALA A 423 -13.35 -8.07 -4.11
C ALA A 423 -12.67 -7.06 -5.05
N THR A 424 -12.62 -7.37 -6.34
CA THR A 424 -12.12 -6.48 -7.39
C THR A 424 -13.07 -5.31 -7.60
N GLU A 425 -14.35 -5.59 -7.80
CA GLU A 425 -15.42 -4.58 -7.98
C GLU A 425 -15.53 -3.66 -6.76
N LEU A 426 -15.40 -4.22 -5.54
CA LEU A 426 -15.40 -3.43 -4.30
C LEU A 426 -14.37 -2.30 -4.33
N LEU A 427 -13.16 -2.53 -4.84
CA LEU A 427 -12.19 -1.45 -4.97
C LEU A 427 -12.54 -0.50 -6.13
N ILE A 428 -12.93 -1.01 -7.29
CA ILE A 428 -13.29 -0.17 -8.45
C ILE A 428 -14.39 0.83 -8.05
N ASP A 429 -15.41 0.38 -7.35
CA ASP A 429 -16.56 1.20 -6.91
C ASP A 429 -16.18 2.19 -5.80
N ASN A 430 -15.05 1.96 -5.11
CA ASN A 430 -14.63 2.76 -3.97
C ASN A 430 -13.29 3.49 -4.17
N ILE A 431 -12.78 3.63 -5.37
CA ILE A 431 -11.51 4.34 -5.61
C ILE A 431 -11.51 5.73 -4.97
N ALA A 432 -12.59 6.49 -5.12
CA ALA A 432 -12.72 7.83 -4.53
C ALA A 432 -12.78 7.84 -2.98
N ASN A 433 -13.06 6.70 -2.36
CA ASN A 433 -13.08 6.53 -0.90
C ASN A 433 -11.74 6.02 -0.35
N THR A 434 -10.75 5.80 -1.22
CA THR A 434 -9.44 5.32 -0.79
C THR A 434 -8.59 6.45 -0.22
N PHE A 435 -7.69 6.09 0.68
CA PHE A 435 -6.70 6.99 1.25
C PHE A 435 -5.35 6.30 1.38
N THR A 436 -4.30 7.10 1.52
CA THR A 436 -2.93 6.66 1.81
C THR A 436 -2.37 7.39 3.01
N THR A 437 -1.32 6.86 3.59
CA THR A 437 -0.59 7.53 4.66
C THR A 437 0.52 8.42 4.08
N PRO A 438 0.95 9.48 4.80
CA PRO A 438 2.14 10.23 4.44
C PRO A 438 3.37 9.35 4.26
N VAL A 439 4.12 9.59 3.19
CA VAL A 439 5.31 8.82 2.81
C VAL A 439 6.57 9.65 3.02
N PHE A 440 7.47 9.17 3.88
CA PHE A 440 8.72 9.82 4.23
C PHE A 440 9.77 8.78 4.67
N ASN A 441 11.02 9.18 4.81
CA ASN A 441 12.04 8.28 5.34
C ASN A 441 11.72 7.89 6.79
N GLY A 442 11.36 6.64 6.99
CA GLY A 442 10.92 6.06 8.27
C GLY A 442 9.43 5.74 8.33
N SER A 443 8.62 6.06 7.31
CA SER A 443 7.19 5.72 7.27
C SER A 443 6.95 4.20 7.33
N ALA A 444 7.82 3.38 6.72
CA ALA A 444 7.76 1.93 6.87
C ALA A 444 7.90 1.48 8.34
N SER A 445 8.86 2.06 9.08
CA SER A 445 9.03 1.77 10.51
C SER A 445 7.84 2.24 11.35
N LEU A 446 7.21 3.34 10.98
CA LEU A 446 5.99 3.83 11.65
C LEU A 446 4.81 2.87 11.40
N ARG A 447 4.66 2.31 10.20
CA ARG A 447 3.65 1.28 9.92
C ARG A 447 3.86 0.06 10.80
N ASP A 448 5.08 -0.47 10.86
CA ASP A 448 5.41 -1.59 11.74
C ASP A 448 5.09 -1.29 13.21
N ALA A 449 5.39 -0.08 13.66
CA ALA A 449 5.07 0.37 15.01
C ALA A 449 3.54 0.39 15.27
N ALA A 450 2.76 0.89 14.32
CA ALA A 450 1.29 0.91 14.40
C ALA A 450 0.74 -0.51 14.59
N GLY A 451 1.21 -1.47 13.80
CA GLY A 451 0.82 -2.88 13.94
C GLY A 451 1.24 -3.48 15.28
N GLN A 452 2.44 -3.15 15.73
CA GLN A 452 2.98 -3.67 17.00
C GLN A 452 2.17 -3.20 18.22
N LEU A 453 1.57 -2.01 18.18
CA LEU A 453 0.69 -1.53 19.24
C LEU A 453 -0.52 -2.47 19.42
N ILE A 454 -1.23 -2.77 18.35
CA ILE A 454 -2.39 -3.70 18.36
C ILE A 454 -1.97 -5.09 18.83
N GLU A 455 -0.88 -5.61 18.32
CA GLU A 455 -0.41 -6.95 18.67
C GLU A 455 -0.05 -7.11 20.14
N ASN A 456 0.63 -6.12 20.71
CA ASN A 456 1.00 -6.17 22.12
C ASN A 456 -0.23 -6.10 23.03
N VAL A 457 -1.17 -5.20 22.74
CA VAL A 457 -2.41 -5.10 23.54
C VAL A 457 -3.23 -6.38 23.40
N THR A 458 -3.46 -6.87 22.18
CA THR A 458 -4.18 -8.12 21.92
C THR A 458 -3.56 -9.27 22.68
N LYS A 459 -2.25 -9.42 22.66
CA LYS A 459 -1.53 -10.50 23.35
C LYS A 459 -1.68 -10.40 24.87
N SER A 460 -1.51 -9.22 25.45
CA SER A 460 -1.61 -9.00 26.89
C SER A 460 -3.04 -9.22 27.39
N GLU A 461 -4.05 -8.70 26.68
CA GLU A 461 -5.45 -8.88 27.03
C GLU A 461 -5.91 -10.34 26.93
N ARG A 462 -5.51 -11.07 25.89
CA ARG A 462 -5.79 -12.52 25.78
C ARG A 462 -5.15 -13.35 26.89
N ARG A 463 -4.04 -12.88 27.46
CA ARG A 463 -3.39 -13.46 28.64
C ARG A 463 -3.99 -12.98 29.96
N LYS A 464 -4.97 -12.08 29.92
CA LYS A 464 -5.59 -11.43 31.07
C LYS A 464 -4.60 -10.63 31.93
N GLU A 465 -3.57 -10.10 31.30
CA GLU A 465 -2.67 -9.13 31.92
C GLU A 465 -3.41 -7.81 32.13
N LYS A 466 -2.90 -6.99 33.03
CA LYS A 466 -3.50 -5.68 33.29
C LYS A 466 -3.04 -4.67 32.23
N VAL A 467 -3.96 -4.21 31.40
CA VAL A 467 -3.74 -3.16 30.40
C VAL A 467 -4.41 -1.88 30.93
N ASP A 468 -3.60 -0.96 31.45
CA ASP A 468 -4.03 0.33 32.00
C ASP A 468 -3.16 1.46 31.44
N ASP A 469 -3.39 2.71 31.88
CA ASP A 469 -2.64 3.88 31.43
C ASP A 469 -1.11 3.76 31.64
N LYS A 470 -0.70 3.07 32.71
CA LYS A 470 0.72 2.79 32.92
C LYS A 470 1.27 1.86 31.84
N TYR A 471 0.53 0.79 31.55
CA TYR A 471 0.87 -0.13 30.47
C TYR A 471 0.95 0.58 29.13
N MET A 472 -0.05 1.43 28.79
CA MET A 472 -0.07 2.18 27.52
C MET A 472 1.14 3.12 27.40
N LYS A 473 1.50 3.81 28.47
CA LYS A 473 2.68 4.68 28.47
C LYS A 473 3.98 3.91 28.25
N GLU A 474 4.12 2.76 28.91
CA GLU A 474 5.29 1.89 28.73
C GLU A 474 5.31 1.28 27.32
N LEU A 475 4.15 0.89 26.78
CA LEU A 475 4.01 0.38 25.42
C LEU A 475 4.43 1.44 24.38
N PHE A 476 3.92 2.66 24.47
CA PHE A 476 4.27 3.74 23.54
C PHE A 476 5.78 4.03 23.55
N SER A 477 6.37 4.12 24.75
CA SER A 477 7.81 4.34 24.90
C SER A 477 8.63 3.18 24.31
N SER A 478 8.23 1.95 24.56
CA SER A 478 8.95 0.77 24.07
C SER A 478 8.87 0.64 22.53
N VAL A 479 7.70 0.90 21.96
CA VAL A 479 7.48 0.86 20.49
C VAL A 479 8.25 1.99 19.81
N THR A 480 8.22 3.22 20.36
CA THR A 480 9.04 4.35 19.87
C THR A 480 10.52 3.97 19.78
N SER A 481 11.05 3.37 20.84
CA SER A 481 12.47 2.96 20.89
C SER A 481 12.78 1.76 19.98
N LEU A 482 11.88 0.77 19.90
CA LEU A 482 12.06 -0.42 19.09
C LEU A 482 12.18 -0.10 17.59
N TYR A 483 11.33 0.81 17.12
CA TYR A 483 11.30 1.23 15.72
C TYR A 483 12.07 2.52 15.45
N ARG A 484 12.81 3.03 16.45
CA ARG A 484 13.64 4.25 16.35
C ARG A 484 12.90 5.48 15.84
N LEU A 485 11.62 5.60 16.19
CA LEU A 485 10.77 6.69 15.69
C LEU A 485 11.22 8.07 16.22
N ASP A 486 11.91 8.10 17.36
CA ASP A 486 12.56 9.30 17.93
C ASP A 486 13.81 9.76 17.15
N GLN A 487 14.28 8.96 16.19
CA GLN A 487 15.43 9.27 15.33
C GLN A 487 15.02 9.73 13.93
N ILE A 488 13.74 9.72 13.61
CA ILE A 488 13.23 10.20 12.32
C ILE A 488 13.44 11.71 12.22
N VAL A 489 14.07 12.13 11.12
CA VAL A 489 14.36 13.54 10.86
C VAL A 489 13.18 14.16 10.14
N THR A 490 12.52 15.13 10.76
CA THR A 490 11.44 15.88 10.13
C THR A 490 11.99 16.91 9.13
N SER A 491 11.26 17.17 8.05
CA SER A 491 11.66 18.15 7.03
C SER A 491 11.72 19.59 7.54
N GLU A 492 11.02 19.91 8.61
CA GLU A 492 11.05 21.22 9.27
C GLU A 492 12.33 21.44 10.13
N GLY A 493 13.05 20.36 10.44
CA GLY A 493 14.24 20.37 11.31
C GLY A 493 15.60 20.28 10.59
N SER A 494 15.66 20.35 9.27
CA SER A 494 16.89 20.10 8.52
C SER A 494 17.91 21.25 8.53
N GLY A 495 18.22 21.76 9.73
CA GLY A 495 19.39 22.61 10.00
C GLY A 495 20.66 21.81 10.41
N GLY A 496 20.66 20.51 10.37
CA GLY A 496 21.83 19.69 10.75
C GLY A 496 21.74 18.27 10.20
N LYS A 497 22.63 17.93 9.26
CA LYS A 497 22.83 16.56 8.81
C LYS A 497 23.22 15.68 10.00
N LYS A 498 22.33 14.81 10.47
CA LYS A 498 22.71 13.61 11.21
C LYS A 498 22.73 12.43 10.23
N ASP A 499 23.92 11.91 10.04
CA ASP A 499 24.16 10.70 9.27
C ASP A 499 23.52 9.53 10.03
N LEU A 500 22.38 9.06 9.54
CA LEU A 500 21.72 7.86 10.03
C LEU A 500 22.29 6.69 9.23
N GLY A 501 23.26 6.01 9.79
CA GLY A 501 23.77 4.76 9.22
C GLY A 501 22.67 3.72 9.00
N PRO A 502 22.92 2.65 8.20
CA PRO A 502 21.91 1.67 7.82
C PRO A 502 21.25 1.06 9.06
N LEU A 503 19.91 0.98 9.01
CA LEU A 503 19.09 0.29 10.01
C LEU A 503 19.41 -1.21 9.99
N PRO A 504 19.43 -1.89 11.14
CA PRO A 504 19.72 -3.32 11.23
C PRO A 504 18.66 -4.19 10.56
#